data_45b8b2e11197c0cddbf5b2e9005c8358
#
_entry.id   45b8b2e11197c0cddbf5b2e9005c8358
#
_cell.length_a   1.000
_cell.length_b   1.000
_cell.length_c   1.000
_cell.angle_alpha   90.00
_cell.angle_beta   90.00
_cell.angle_gamma   90.00
#
_symmetry.space_group_name_H-M   'P 1'
#
loop_
_entity.id
_entity.type
_entity.pdbx_description
1 polymer ?
#
loop_
_entity_poly.entity_id
_entity_poly.type
_entity_poly.pdbx_seq_one_letter_code
_entity_poly.pdbx_strand_id
1 'polypeptide(L)'
;MVPHSATPTPDPSPQGGGEKALPSLPCRRLAEPFEALRDASDHMLAKVGARPKVFLANLGKLSDFTARAMFAKNFYEAGGIEAPGNDGFKDQAVMIAAFKASGAKLACLCSSDVIYAEQALDAAKALTAAGAIVHLAGKPGELEAPLVEAGVKSFAYIGCDVVSTLQAAHDILGVK
;
A
#
# COMPACT_ATOMS: atom_id res chain seq x y z
N MET A 1 77.51 33.07 13.69
CA MET A 1 76.40 33.32 12.76
C MET A 1 76.46 32.22 11.72
N VAL A 2 75.72 31.12 11.87
CA VAL A 2 75.84 29.95 10.99
C VAL A 2 74.45 29.78 10.34
N PRO A 3 74.32 29.73 9.01
CA PRO A 3 73.06 29.56 8.34
C PRO A 3 72.64 28.07 8.40
N HIS A 4 71.46 27.80 8.89
CA HIS A 4 70.83 26.48 8.82
C HIS A 4 70.36 26.19 7.38
N SER A 5 71.05 25.23 6.75
CA SER A 5 70.58 24.61 5.50
C SER A 5 69.40 23.70 5.75
N ALA A 6 68.24 24.09 5.22
CA ALA A 6 67.06 23.23 5.21
C ALA A 6 67.21 22.20 4.06
N THR A 7 67.30 20.94 4.42
CA THR A 7 67.19 19.83 3.47
C THR A 7 65.69 19.67 3.03
N PRO A 8 65.43 19.62 1.72
CA PRO A 8 64.04 19.36 1.26
C PRO A 8 63.70 17.91 1.50
N THR A 9 62.52 17.72 2.11
CA THR A 9 61.86 16.42 2.27
C THR A 9 61.44 15.90 0.90
N PRO A 10 61.67 14.63 0.55
CA PRO A 10 61.21 14.09 -0.72
C PRO A 10 59.69 13.95 -0.70
N ASP A 11 59.07 14.47 -1.75
CA ASP A 11 57.66 14.35 -2.07
C ASP A 11 57.30 12.86 -2.28
N PRO A 12 56.25 12.31 -1.60
CA PRO A 12 55.80 10.95 -1.86
C PRO A 12 55.17 10.86 -3.25
N SER A 13 55.88 10.18 -4.17
CA SER A 13 55.31 9.84 -5.47
C SER A 13 53.97 9.11 -5.34
N PRO A 14 52.95 9.46 -6.12
CA PRO A 14 51.74 8.69 -6.17
C PRO A 14 52.03 7.33 -6.83
N GLN A 15 52.02 6.27 -6.03
CA GLN A 15 51.98 4.91 -6.55
C GLN A 15 50.70 4.72 -7.29
N GLY A 16 50.75 4.58 -8.61
CA GLY A 16 49.63 4.21 -9.48
C GLY A 16 49.17 2.77 -9.20
N GLY A 17 48.39 2.61 -8.18
CA GLY A 17 47.50 1.45 -8.03
C GLY A 17 46.26 1.75 -8.84
N GLY A 18 46.06 1.02 -9.93
CA GLY A 18 44.80 1.09 -10.69
C GLY A 18 43.63 0.67 -9.84
N GLU A 19 43.05 1.63 -9.12
CA GLU A 19 41.83 1.46 -8.34
C GLU A 19 40.73 1.26 -9.36
N LYS A 20 40.30 -0.01 -9.53
CA LYS A 20 39.05 -0.30 -10.22
C LYS A 20 37.96 0.43 -9.46
N ALA A 21 37.49 1.53 -10.03
CA ALA A 21 36.33 2.25 -9.49
C ALA A 21 35.19 1.23 -9.34
N LEU A 22 34.86 0.88 -8.10
CA LEU A 22 33.70 0.09 -7.82
C LEU A 22 32.48 0.88 -8.32
N PRO A 23 31.52 0.22 -9.01
CA PRO A 23 30.32 0.91 -9.43
C PRO A 23 29.68 1.54 -8.20
N SER A 24 29.39 2.84 -8.24
CA SER A 24 28.74 3.54 -7.16
C SER A 24 27.38 2.87 -6.90
N LEU A 25 27.17 2.38 -5.70
CA LEU A 25 25.85 1.86 -5.30
C LEU A 25 24.84 3.00 -5.43
N PRO A 26 23.71 2.79 -6.12
CA PRO A 26 22.67 3.80 -6.19
C PRO A 26 22.14 4.07 -4.78
N CYS A 27 22.29 5.32 -4.31
CA CYS A 27 21.72 5.74 -3.04
C CYS A 27 20.18 5.88 -3.21
N ARG A 28 19.41 4.85 -2.83
CA ARG A 28 17.96 4.89 -2.85
C ARG A 28 17.42 5.07 -1.44
N ARG A 29 16.53 6.03 -1.25
CA ARG A 29 15.80 6.20 0.01
C ARG A 29 14.69 5.17 0.11
N LEU A 30 14.48 4.60 1.30
CA LEU A 30 13.38 3.64 1.55
C LEU A 30 11.99 4.25 1.29
N ALA A 31 11.85 5.56 1.45
CA ALA A 31 10.60 6.29 1.21
C ALA A 31 10.32 6.57 -0.28
N GLU A 32 11.33 6.50 -1.15
CA GLU A 32 11.22 6.86 -2.58
C GLU A 32 10.05 6.16 -3.30
N PRO A 33 9.82 4.83 -3.13
CA PRO A 33 8.68 4.17 -3.77
C PRO A 33 7.32 4.71 -3.29
N PHE A 34 7.19 5.04 -2.00
CA PHE A 34 5.96 5.63 -1.46
C PHE A 34 5.76 7.08 -1.91
N GLU A 35 6.83 7.84 -2.05
CA GLU A 35 6.79 9.19 -2.60
C GLU A 35 6.28 9.17 -4.04
N ALA A 36 6.81 8.26 -4.87
CA ALA A 36 6.37 8.10 -6.26
C ALA A 36 4.87 7.73 -6.37
N LEU A 37 4.36 6.85 -5.50
CA LEU A 37 2.93 6.52 -5.45
C LEU A 37 2.07 7.73 -5.08
N ARG A 38 2.49 8.52 -4.09
CA ARG A 38 1.77 9.74 -3.68
C ARG A 38 1.79 10.80 -4.77
N ASP A 39 2.92 10.99 -5.44
CA ASP A 39 3.05 11.92 -6.56
C ASP A 39 2.11 11.54 -7.71
N ALA A 40 2.01 10.24 -8.05
CA ALA A 40 1.07 9.74 -9.04
C ALA A 40 -0.39 10.02 -8.66
N SER A 41 -0.72 9.85 -7.35
CA SER A 41 -2.04 10.21 -6.82
C SER A 41 -2.32 11.72 -6.92
N ASP A 42 -1.33 12.57 -6.63
CA ASP A 42 -1.43 14.02 -6.74
C ASP A 42 -1.60 14.47 -8.19
N HIS A 43 -0.89 13.85 -9.12
CA HIS A 43 -1.10 14.06 -10.55
C HIS A 43 -2.51 13.68 -10.99
N MET A 44 -3.06 12.56 -10.49
CA MET A 44 -4.44 12.17 -10.77
C MET A 44 -5.42 13.20 -10.22
N LEU A 45 -5.23 13.68 -8.98
CA LEU A 45 -6.04 14.74 -8.39
C LEU A 45 -6.03 16.01 -9.25
N ALA A 46 -4.86 16.43 -9.69
CA ALA A 46 -4.72 17.62 -10.54
C ALA A 46 -5.43 17.46 -11.90
N LYS A 47 -5.41 16.24 -12.46
CA LYS A 47 -5.97 15.95 -13.80
C LYS A 47 -7.47 15.73 -13.80
N VAL A 48 -8.02 15.01 -12.81
CA VAL A 48 -9.43 14.58 -12.79
C VAL A 48 -10.23 15.16 -11.64
N GLY A 49 -9.60 15.91 -10.74
CA GLY A 49 -10.26 16.57 -9.60
C GLY A 49 -10.55 15.64 -8.41
N ALA A 50 -10.06 14.39 -8.43
CA ALA A 50 -10.26 13.43 -7.35
C ALA A 50 -9.05 12.51 -7.22
N ARG A 51 -8.74 12.10 -5.97
CA ARG A 51 -7.75 11.07 -5.68
C ARG A 51 -8.31 9.68 -5.95
N PRO A 52 -7.43 8.69 -6.20
CA PRO A 52 -7.84 7.29 -6.18
C PRO A 52 -8.39 6.95 -4.79
N LYS A 53 -9.45 6.16 -4.73
CA LYS A 53 -10.07 5.79 -3.45
C LYS A 53 -10.35 4.30 -3.34
N VAL A 54 -10.28 3.79 -2.11
CA VAL A 54 -10.70 2.46 -1.71
C VAL A 54 -11.93 2.56 -0.80
N PHE A 55 -12.90 1.69 -1.01
CA PHE A 55 -14.06 1.56 -0.13
C PHE A 55 -13.74 0.58 0.99
N LEU A 56 -13.86 1.00 2.25
CA LEU A 56 -13.70 0.12 3.40
C LEU A 56 -15.03 -0.59 3.67
N ALA A 57 -15.07 -1.88 3.38
CA ALA A 57 -16.23 -2.74 3.64
C ALA A 57 -16.10 -3.32 5.06
N ASN A 58 -16.54 -2.53 6.04
CA ASN A 58 -16.47 -2.86 7.46
C ASN A 58 -17.59 -3.84 7.82
N LEU A 59 -17.22 -5.05 8.29
CA LEU A 59 -18.16 -6.12 8.66
C LEU A 59 -18.29 -6.24 10.17
N GLY A 60 -19.48 -6.52 10.65
CA GLY A 60 -19.77 -6.70 12.06
C GLY A 60 -19.98 -5.38 12.82
N LYS A 61 -19.72 -5.40 14.11
CA LYS A 61 -19.85 -4.25 15.01
C LYS A 61 -18.58 -3.39 14.95
N LEU A 62 -18.68 -2.16 15.45
CA LEU A 62 -17.55 -1.22 15.51
C LEU A 62 -16.31 -1.83 16.17
N SER A 63 -16.48 -2.58 17.25
CA SER A 63 -15.38 -3.29 17.94
C SER A 63 -14.70 -4.35 17.07
N ASP A 64 -15.42 -4.92 16.11
CA ASP A 64 -14.91 -6.03 15.30
C ASP A 64 -14.01 -5.55 14.16
N PHE A 65 -14.31 -4.40 13.57
CA PHE A 65 -13.60 -3.92 12.39
C PHE A 65 -12.65 -2.75 12.64
N THR A 66 -12.79 -1.97 13.73
CA THR A 66 -12.04 -0.70 13.90
C THR A 66 -10.53 -0.87 13.71
N ALA A 67 -9.92 -1.89 14.32
CA ALA A 67 -8.48 -2.11 14.22
C ALA A 67 -8.02 -2.38 12.77
N ARG A 68 -8.77 -3.24 12.06
CA ARG A 68 -8.47 -3.59 10.66
C ARG A 68 -8.81 -2.47 9.70
N ALA A 69 -9.88 -1.72 9.94
CA ALA A 69 -10.24 -0.54 9.17
C ALA A 69 -9.19 0.57 9.29
N MET A 70 -8.69 0.80 10.51
CA MET A 70 -7.62 1.78 10.73
C MET A 70 -6.31 1.33 10.08
N PHE A 71 -5.96 0.05 10.17
CA PHE A 71 -4.81 -0.51 9.47
C PHE A 71 -4.95 -0.32 7.95
N ALA A 72 -6.08 -0.71 7.36
CA ALA A 72 -6.33 -0.58 5.94
C ALA A 72 -6.28 0.89 5.49
N LYS A 73 -6.89 1.79 6.26
CA LYS A 73 -6.82 3.24 6.00
C LYS A 73 -5.37 3.71 5.92
N ASN A 74 -4.57 3.47 6.94
CA ASN A 74 -3.16 3.88 6.98
C ASN A 74 -2.34 3.23 5.85
N PHE A 75 -2.64 1.96 5.54
CA PHE A 75 -1.98 1.22 4.47
C PHE A 75 -2.19 1.87 3.11
N TYR A 76 -3.43 2.15 2.73
CA TYR A 76 -3.75 2.76 1.43
C TYR A 76 -3.34 4.23 1.36
N GLU A 77 -3.53 5.00 2.43
CA GLU A 77 -3.14 6.41 2.49
C GLU A 77 -1.62 6.60 2.42
N ALA A 78 -0.82 5.62 2.86
CA ALA A 78 0.64 5.65 2.65
C ALA A 78 1.02 5.69 1.16
N GLY A 79 0.21 5.12 0.28
CA GLY A 79 0.35 5.18 -1.18
C GLY A 79 -0.48 6.28 -1.85
N GLY A 80 -1.09 7.19 -1.08
CA GLY A 80 -1.89 8.29 -1.64
C GLY A 80 -3.31 7.89 -2.08
N ILE A 81 -3.78 6.68 -1.74
CA ILE A 81 -5.14 6.21 -2.02
C ILE A 81 -6.05 6.62 -0.85
N GLU A 82 -7.08 7.41 -1.11
CA GLU A 82 -8.04 7.81 -0.08
C GLU A 82 -8.84 6.60 0.43
N ALA A 83 -8.94 6.48 1.75
CA ALA A 83 -9.72 5.43 2.41
C ALA A 83 -10.72 6.06 3.39
N PRO A 84 -11.85 6.59 2.91
CA PRO A 84 -12.87 7.19 3.77
C PRO A 84 -13.39 6.18 4.79
N GLY A 85 -13.36 6.58 6.07
CA GLY A 85 -13.93 5.77 7.15
C GLY A 85 -15.46 5.76 7.10
N ASN A 86 -16.04 4.73 7.74
CA ASN A 86 -17.48 4.64 7.96
C ASN A 86 -17.74 3.85 9.25
N ASP A 87 -18.95 3.93 9.76
CA ASP A 87 -19.36 3.31 11.02
C ASP A 87 -19.83 1.84 10.86
N GLY A 88 -19.55 1.23 9.70
CA GLY A 88 -20.03 -0.09 9.34
C GLY A 88 -21.41 -0.04 8.67
N PHE A 89 -21.97 -1.22 8.38
CA PHE A 89 -23.20 -1.35 7.62
C PHE A 89 -24.19 -2.26 8.38
N LYS A 90 -25.47 -1.88 8.36
CA LYS A 90 -26.53 -2.62 9.00
C LYS A 90 -26.69 -4.03 8.40
N ASP A 91 -26.55 -4.11 7.09
CA ASP A 91 -26.65 -5.35 6.32
C ASP A 91 -25.84 -5.25 5.02
N GLN A 92 -25.72 -6.38 4.33
CA GLN A 92 -24.97 -6.48 3.09
C GLN A 92 -25.54 -5.62 1.95
N ALA A 93 -26.86 -5.45 1.88
CA ALA A 93 -27.49 -4.65 0.83
C ALA A 93 -27.13 -3.17 0.99
N VAL A 94 -27.13 -2.67 2.22
CA VAL A 94 -26.70 -1.30 2.55
C VAL A 94 -25.22 -1.10 2.23
N MET A 95 -24.37 -2.09 2.53
CA MET A 95 -22.94 -2.04 2.19
C MET A 95 -22.72 -1.95 0.67
N ILE A 96 -23.41 -2.76 -0.11
CA ILE A 96 -23.33 -2.74 -1.57
C ILE A 96 -23.85 -1.42 -2.16
N ALA A 97 -24.94 -0.90 -1.62
CA ALA A 97 -25.47 0.40 -2.03
C ALA A 97 -24.45 1.54 -1.75
N ALA A 98 -23.83 1.52 -0.57
CA ALA A 98 -22.79 2.47 -0.20
C ALA A 98 -21.55 2.34 -1.09
N PHE A 99 -21.11 1.11 -1.40
CA PHE A 99 -20.02 0.87 -2.33
C PHE A 99 -20.31 1.49 -3.69
N LYS A 100 -21.48 1.22 -4.29
CA LYS A 100 -21.88 1.79 -5.58
C LYS A 100 -21.95 3.32 -5.54
N ALA A 101 -22.48 3.89 -4.46
CA ALA A 101 -22.56 5.34 -4.28
C ALA A 101 -21.18 5.99 -4.11
N SER A 102 -20.20 5.28 -3.56
CA SER A 102 -18.83 5.80 -3.38
C SER A 102 -18.10 6.04 -4.68
N GLY A 103 -18.46 5.36 -5.76
CA GLY A 103 -17.76 5.38 -7.04
C GLY A 103 -16.36 4.73 -6.99
N ALA A 104 -16.01 4.03 -5.92
CA ALA A 104 -14.76 3.30 -5.81
C ALA A 104 -14.80 2.03 -6.68
N LYS A 105 -13.65 1.65 -7.24
CA LYS A 105 -13.48 0.37 -7.96
C LYS A 105 -12.90 -0.71 -7.06
N LEU A 106 -12.15 -0.29 -6.04
CA LEU A 106 -11.49 -1.16 -5.10
C LEU A 106 -12.25 -1.14 -3.78
N ALA A 107 -12.53 -2.31 -3.22
CA ALA A 107 -13.09 -2.49 -1.89
C ALA A 107 -12.14 -3.31 -1.01
N CYS A 108 -12.01 -2.95 0.25
CA CYS A 108 -11.22 -3.69 1.23
C CYS A 108 -12.13 -4.15 2.37
N LEU A 109 -12.23 -5.47 2.55
CA LEU A 109 -12.94 -6.07 3.68
C LEU A 109 -12.14 -5.83 4.97
N CYS A 110 -12.82 -5.32 6.00
CA CYS A 110 -12.20 -5.02 7.30
C CYS A 110 -13.06 -5.61 8.42
N SER A 111 -12.52 -6.58 9.14
CA SER A 111 -13.15 -7.12 10.35
C SER A 111 -12.18 -7.99 11.17
N SER A 112 -12.65 -8.57 12.25
CA SER A 112 -11.96 -9.59 13.03
C SER A 112 -11.97 -10.95 12.32
N ASP A 113 -11.06 -11.86 12.72
CA ASP A 113 -10.97 -13.20 12.12
C ASP A 113 -12.25 -14.02 12.35
N VAL A 114 -12.92 -13.81 13.49
CA VAL A 114 -14.19 -14.47 13.81
C VAL A 114 -15.28 -14.07 12.81
N ILE A 115 -15.42 -12.78 12.57
CA ILE A 115 -16.40 -12.26 11.62
C ILE A 115 -16.04 -12.62 10.18
N TYR A 116 -14.74 -12.68 9.84
CA TYR A 116 -14.32 -13.16 8.54
C TYR A 116 -14.74 -14.60 8.28
N ALA A 117 -14.63 -15.48 9.27
CA ALA A 117 -15.08 -16.86 9.13
C ALA A 117 -16.58 -16.98 8.83
N GLU A 118 -17.40 -16.04 9.33
CA GLU A 118 -18.85 -16.05 9.17
C GLU A 118 -19.32 -15.29 7.91
N GLN A 119 -18.72 -14.15 7.58
CA GLN A 119 -19.29 -13.18 6.65
C GLN A 119 -18.42 -12.82 5.46
N ALA A 120 -17.10 -13.08 5.50
CA ALA A 120 -16.18 -12.58 4.48
C ALA A 120 -16.45 -13.16 3.10
N LEU A 121 -16.82 -14.45 3.01
CA LEU A 121 -17.08 -15.12 1.74
C LEU A 121 -18.29 -14.52 1.01
N ASP A 122 -19.37 -14.33 1.73
CA ASP A 122 -20.61 -13.78 1.15
C ASP A 122 -20.44 -12.30 0.81
N ALA A 123 -19.75 -11.55 1.66
CA ALA A 123 -19.43 -10.16 1.40
C ALA A 123 -18.50 -10.00 0.17
N ALA A 124 -17.48 -10.85 0.04
CA ALA A 124 -16.57 -10.85 -1.12
C ALA A 124 -17.32 -11.15 -2.42
N LYS A 125 -18.15 -12.19 -2.44
CA LYS A 125 -19.00 -12.54 -3.60
C LYS A 125 -19.92 -11.40 -3.99
N ALA A 126 -20.61 -10.78 -3.02
CA ALA A 126 -21.53 -9.69 -3.27
C ALA A 126 -20.83 -8.43 -3.81
N LEU A 127 -19.67 -8.06 -3.26
CA LEU A 127 -18.86 -6.95 -3.74
C LEU A 127 -18.34 -7.23 -5.16
N THR A 128 -17.83 -8.44 -5.41
CA THR A 128 -17.38 -8.86 -6.75
C THR A 128 -18.52 -8.81 -7.77
N ALA A 129 -19.71 -9.31 -7.41
CA ALA A 129 -20.89 -9.23 -8.25
C ALA A 129 -21.36 -7.79 -8.49
N ALA A 130 -21.08 -6.87 -7.56
CA ALA A 130 -21.32 -5.43 -7.71
C ALA A 130 -20.26 -4.72 -8.55
N GLY A 131 -19.22 -5.43 -9.04
CA GLY A 131 -18.16 -4.91 -9.88
C GLY A 131 -16.94 -4.41 -9.10
N ALA A 132 -16.83 -4.70 -7.80
CA ALA A 132 -15.65 -4.36 -7.02
C ALA A 132 -14.49 -5.34 -7.29
N ILE A 133 -13.28 -4.81 -7.30
CA ILE A 133 -12.08 -5.60 -7.06
C ILE A 133 -11.90 -5.65 -5.54
N VAL A 134 -11.84 -6.84 -4.98
CA VAL A 134 -11.90 -7.03 -3.53
C VAL A 134 -10.53 -7.37 -2.97
N HIS A 135 -10.11 -6.63 -1.96
CA HIS A 135 -8.98 -6.92 -1.09
C HIS A 135 -9.49 -7.24 0.32
N LEU A 136 -8.65 -7.84 1.16
CA LEU A 136 -8.97 -8.11 2.56
C LEU A 136 -7.84 -7.60 3.46
N ALA A 137 -8.21 -6.88 4.52
CA ALA A 137 -7.27 -6.41 5.54
C ALA A 137 -7.04 -7.51 6.58
N GLY A 138 -5.94 -8.23 6.47
CA GLY A 138 -5.56 -9.30 7.37
C GLY A 138 -4.91 -10.46 6.65
N LYS A 139 -4.30 -11.34 7.43
CA LYS A 139 -3.72 -12.57 6.91
C LYS A 139 -4.85 -13.61 6.73
N PRO A 140 -5.02 -14.20 5.53
CA PRO A 140 -6.20 -15.03 5.24
C PRO A 140 -6.22 -16.37 5.98
N GLY A 141 -5.05 -16.92 6.35
CA GLY A 141 -4.96 -18.23 7.00
C GLY A 141 -5.60 -19.34 6.15
N GLU A 142 -6.43 -20.16 6.79
CA GLU A 142 -7.13 -21.27 6.13
C GLU A 142 -8.25 -20.82 5.18
N LEU A 143 -8.67 -19.55 5.28
CA LEU A 143 -9.69 -18.97 4.42
C LEU A 143 -9.14 -18.48 3.08
N GLU A 144 -7.83 -18.59 2.81
CA GLU A 144 -7.21 -18.02 1.61
C GLU A 144 -7.85 -18.57 0.33
N ALA A 145 -7.88 -19.88 0.16
CA ALA A 145 -8.42 -20.50 -1.04
C ALA A 145 -9.91 -20.18 -1.26
N PRO A 146 -10.81 -20.32 -0.26
CA PRO A 146 -12.20 -19.92 -0.42
C PRO A 146 -12.39 -18.43 -0.72
N LEU A 147 -11.58 -17.55 -0.12
CA LEU A 147 -11.66 -16.11 -0.36
C LEU A 147 -11.22 -15.73 -1.78
N VAL A 148 -10.18 -16.37 -2.30
CA VAL A 148 -9.73 -16.19 -3.70
C VAL A 148 -10.82 -16.65 -4.67
N GLU A 149 -11.48 -17.77 -4.41
CA GLU A 149 -12.64 -18.24 -5.20
C GLU A 149 -13.82 -17.26 -5.11
N ALA A 150 -14.04 -16.64 -3.95
CA ALA A 150 -15.05 -15.61 -3.77
C ALA A 150 -14.74 -14.28 -4.45
N GLY A 151 -13.52 -14.13 -5.02
CA GLY A 151 -13.12 -12.96 -5.80
C GLY A 151 -12.14 -12.03 -5.10
N VAL A 152 -11.64 -12.37 -3.91
CA VAL A 152 -10.57 -11.58 -3.25
C VAL A 152 -9.28 -11.71 -4.05
N LYS A 153 -8.69 -10.56 -4.41
CA LYS A 153 -7.48 -10.50 -5.26
C LYS A 153 -6.20 -10.29 -4.49
N SER A 154 -6.25 -9.69 -3.30
CA SER A 154 -5.07 -9.39 -2.50
C SER A 154 -5.40 -9.30 -1.02
N PHE A 155 -4.37 -9.55 -0.20
CA PHE A 155 -4.44 -9.51 1.25
C PHE A 155 -3.43 -8.49 1.78
N ALA A 156 -3.92 -7.48 2.51
CA ALA A 156 -3.08 -6.46 3.13
C ALA A 156 -2.89 -6.78 4.61
N TYR A 157 -1.68 -7.12 5.03
CA TYR A 157 -1.38 -7.49 6.42
C TYR A 157 0.05 -7.07 6.80
N ILE A 158 0.36 -7.10 8.08
CA ILE A 158 1.71 -6.79 8.59
C ILE A 158 2.70 -7.85 8.09
N GLY A 159 3.68 -7.42 7.28
CA GLY A 159 4.68 -8.30 6.68
C GLY A 159 4.41 -8.66 5.21
N CYS A 160 3.32 -8.18 4.60
CA CYS A 160 3.15 -8.25 3.14
C CYS A 160 4.11 -7.26 2.42
N ASP A 161 4.33 -7.47 1.13
CA ASP A 161 5.02 -6.47 0.30
C ASP A 161 4.09 -5.28 0.05
N VAL A 162 4.28 -4.25 0.89
CA VAL A 162 3.43 -3.05 0.91
C VAL A 162 3.51 -2.29 -0.42
N VAL A 163 4.73 -2.11 -0.95
CA VAL A 163 4.95 -1.33 -2.18
C VAL A 163 4.30 -2.02 -3.36
N SER A 164 4.54 -3.32 -3.55
CA SER A 164 3.93 -4.08 -4.65
C SER A 164 2.40 -4.13 -4.54
N THR A 165 1.86 -4.26 -3.33
CA THR A 165 0.40 -4.27 -3.10
C THR A 165 -0.23 -2.91 -3.41
N LEU A 166 0.41 -1.82 -3.02
CA LEU A 166 -0.05 -0.46 -3.32
C LEU A 166 0.08 -0.14 -4.82
N GLN A 167 1.16 -0.58 -5.48
CA GLN A 167 1.33 -0.43 -6.92
C GLN A 167 0.20 -1.14 -7.68
N ALA A 168 -0.10 -2.39 -7.33
CA ALA A 168 -1.21 -3.13 -7.92
C ALA A 168 -2.56 -2.43 -7.69
N ALA A 169 -2.76 -1.82 -6.52
CA ALA A 169 -3.96 -1.02 -6.24
C ALA A 169 -4.04 0.23 -7.13
N HIS A 170 -2.91 0.93 -7.37
CA HIS A 170 -2.84 2.04 -8.31
C HIS A 170 -3.21 1.64 -9.72
N ASP A 171 -2.69 0.50 -10.20
CA ASP A 171 -3.00 -0.03 -11.54
C ASP A 171 -4.51 -0.32 -11.70
N ILE A 172 -5.12 -0.94 -10.68
CA ILE A 172 -6.58 -1.18 -10.60
C ILE A 172 -7.37 0.12 -10.68
N LEU A 173 -6.91 1.15 -9.97
CA LEU A 173 -7.58 2.45 -9.91
C LEU A 173 -7.30 3.34 -11.12
N GLY A 174 -6.39 2.93 -12.01
CA GLY A 174 -6.03 3.65 -13.23
C GLY A 174 -5.14 4.87 -12.98
N VAL A 175 -4.38 4.84 -11.89
CA VAL A 175 -3.36 5.87 -11.59
C VAL A 175 -2.14 5.60 -12.46
N LYS A 176 -1.65 6.63 -13.14
CA LYS A 176 -0.49 6.55 -14.05
C LYS A 176 0.49 7.68 -13.75
#